data_c17c545d0720eeba7efb241368b24266
#
_entry.id   c17c545d0720eeba7efb241368b24266
#
_cell.length_a   1.000
_cell.length_b   1.000
_cell.length_c   1.000
_cell.angle_alpha   90.00
_cell.angle_beta   90.00
_cell.angle_gamma   90.00
#
_symmetry.space_group_name_H-M   'P 1'
#
loop_
_entity.id
_entity.type
_entity.pdbx_description
1 polymer ?
#
loop_
_entity_poly.entity_id
_entity_poly.type
_entity_poly.pdbx_seq_one_letter_code
_entity_poly.pdbx_strand_id
1 'polypeptide(L)'
;LELSSLFAELCLSFTKEAWGLVIPTGIAVNDSNKYFFSKLIDENRLVSLYDFENREKLFDIDSTNHFCLLTIGKEQDTPRTVKGGFFLTRLDHLLDPRRIYPLQTSDFIRLNPNTKTCPVFRTSRDAKLTAKIYRNSTILYNEITGENPWNVKFGSMFNMSTDSYLFRTYAQLTAQGATLNGNTFTTVDGETYIPLYEGKMIWHYNHHFGSWPTEGERPNSINMPSEDELANPDSCIMPWYWVPLAAVKERLVKYDKDGNVVWEWKHNWMLCFRDISKSTNERTIIATIVPKQGFNNKTPIIFEESGVLDGTIMCGILSSIVFDYVTRQKVGGKSMIFFYVKQFPVLTPEQIPSAMQWQIVKRVAELCYFNHDMDGWASELWDEMNEEQRAELPQLGAQQPWIYNPERRAILQAELDAIFAHLYGLNTEDLRYILDPEDVCGKGCINETFRVLKDNEIRQYGEYRTKRLVLEAWNKFGYNN
;
A
#
# COMPACT_ATOMS: atom_id res chain seq x y z
N LEU A 1 26.22 0.22 5.86
CA LEU A 1 26.14 -0.42 7.18
C LEU A 1 26.10 0.69 8.23
N GLU A 2 25.06 0.68 9.07
CA GLU A 2 24.97 1.63 10.20
C GLU A 2 25.87 1.12 11.33
N LEU A 3 26.62 2.02 11.97
CA LEU A 3 27.49 1.70 13.12
C LEU A 3 26.71 1.01 14.24
N SER A 4 25.47 1.45 14.46
CA SER A 4 24.57 0.87 15.46
C SER A 4 24.33 -0.63 15.27
N SER A 5 24.17 -1.08 14.02
CA SER A 5 23.99 -2.50 13.68
C SER A 5 25.24 -3.33 13.97
N LEU A 6 26.42 -2.78 13.64
CA LEU A 6 27.71 -3.46 13.94
C LEU A 6 27.94 -3.61 15.44
N PHE A 7 27.62 -2.57 16.25
CA PHE A 7 27.72 -2.68 17.70
C PHE A 7 26.73 -3.69 18.28
N ALA A 8 25.51 -3.73 17.77
CA ALA A 8 24.52 -4.70 18.22
C ALA A 8 24.98 -6.15 17.93
N GLU A 9 25.55 -6.40 16.74
CA GLU A 9 26.09 -7.71 16.37
C GLU A 9 27.31 -8.08 17.22
N LEU A 10 28.21 -7.13 17.47
CA LEU A 10 29.34 -7.35 18.38
C LEU A 10 28.89 -7.74 19.80
N CYS A 11 27.81 -7.12 20.31
CA CYS A 11 27.25 -7.46 21.61
C CYS A 11 26.76 -8.91 21.70
N LEU A 12 26.33 -9.54 20.58
CA LEU A 12 25.94 -10.95 20.57
C LEU A 12 27.12 -11.88 20.97
N SER A 13 28.35 -11.55 20.58
CA SER A 13 29.54 -12.36 20.87
C SER A 13 29.95 -12.32 22.35
N PHE A 14 29.55 -11.28 23.08
CA PHE A 14 29.89 -11.08 24.48
C PHE A 14 28.78 -11.45 25.47
N THR A 15 27.57 -11.82 24.97
CA THR A 15 26.42 -12.06 25.83
C THR A 15 26.56 -13.34 26.65
N LYS A 16 26.83 -13.21 27.96
CA LYS A 16 26.85 -14.33 28.92
C LYS A 16 25.48 -14.57 29.54
N GLU A 17 24.79 -13.52 29.97
CA GLU A 17 23.46 -13.59 30.58
C GLU A 17 22.45 -12.74 29.79
N ALA A 18 22.55 -11.41 29.84
CA ALA A 18 21.69 -10.48 29.09
C ALA A 18 22.40 -9.15 28.82
N TRP A 19 22.01 -8.48 27.73
CA TRP A 19 22.45 -7.15 27.35
C TRP A 19 21.26 -6.24 27.12
N GLY A 20 21.37 -5.00 27.58
CA GLY A 20 20.43 -3.93 27.24
C GLY A 20 21.10 -2.91 26.32
N LEU A 21 20.46 -2.57 25.22
CA LEU A 21 20.92 -1.59 24.24
C LEU A 21 19.89 -0.49 24.04
N VAL A 22 20.34 0.76 23.93
CA VAL A 22 19.56 1.87 23.39
C VAL A 22 20.06 2.14 21.98
N ILE A 23 19.22 1.92 20.98
CA ILE A 23 19.66 1.85 19.59
C ILE A 23 18.49 2.32 18.66
N PRO A 24 18.74 2.84 17.44
CA PRO A 24 17.68 3.16 16.50
C PRO A 24 16.79 1.94 16.22
N THR A 25 15.46 2.13 16.21
CA THR A 25 14.47 1.05 16.03
C THR A 25 14.63 0.30 14.70
N GLY A 26 15.29 0.92 13.71
CA GLY A 26 15.65 0.29 12.44
C GLY A 26 16.35 -1.06 12.59
N ILE A 27 17.03 -1.33 13.72
CA ILE A 27 17.65 -2.63 14.03
C ILE A 27 16.64 -3.78 14.03
N ALA A 28 15.39 -3.51 14.40
CA ALA A 28 14.34 -4.52 14.53
C ALA A 28 13.36 -4.54 13.34
N VAL A 29 13.23 -3.42 12.60
CA VAL A 29 12.16 -3.25 11.60
C VAL A 29 12.63 -3.09 10.16
N ASN A 30 13.91 -2.71 9.93
CA ASN A 30 14.45 -2.49 8.59
C ASN A 30 14.97 -3.78 7.94
N ASP A 31 14.76 -3.92 6.64
CA ASP A 31 15.28 -5.06 5.85
C ASP A 31 16.81 -5.20 5.94
N SER A 32 17.54 -4.09 5.99
CA SER A 32 19.01 -4.09 6.12
C SER A 32 19.52 -4.84 7.35
N ASN A 33 18.68 -4.98 8.38
CA ASN A 33 19.01 -5.64 9.66
C ASN A 33 18.32 -7.01 9.83
N LYS A 34 17.64 -7.51 8.80
CA LYS A 34 16.85 -8.76 8.90
C LYS A 34 17.67 -9.97 9.36
N TYR A 35 18.92 -10.12 8.91
CA TYR A 35 19.78 -11.24 9.30
C TYR A 35 20.16 -11.21 10.78
N PHE A 36 20.47 -10.01 11.30
CA PHE A 36 20.72 -9.83 12.73
C PHE A 36 19.45 -10.14 13.54
N PHE A 37 18.32 -9.55 13.15
CA PHE A 37 17.08 -9.69 13.92
C PHE A 37 16.49 -11.10 13.81
N SER A 38 16.53 -11.73 12.63
CA SER A 38 16.11 -13.14 12.48
C SER A 38 16.90 -14.09 13.35
N LYS A 39 18.22 -13.86 13.48
CA LYS A 39 19.06 -14.65 14.37
C LYS A 39 18.60 -14.56 15.84
N LEU A 40 18.20 -13.36 16.31
CA LEU A 40 17.65 -13.22 17.67
C LEU A 40 16.36 -14.01 17.87
N ILE A 41 15.53 -14.10 16.83
CA ILE A 41 14.27 -14.85 16.86
C ILE A 41 14.56 -16.36 16.80
N ASP A 42 15.41 -16.82 15.89
CA ASP A 42 15.72 -18.24 15.67
C ASP A 42 16.45 -18.86 16.86
N GLU A 43 17.34 -18.11 17.52
CA GLU A 43 18.08 -18.52 18.69
C GLU A 43 17.33 -18.24 20.02
N ASN A 44 16.08 -17.76 19.97
CA ASN A 44 15.25 -17.37 21.11
C ASN A 44 15.98 -16.42 22.09
N ARG A 45 16.76 -15.49 21.57
CA ARG A 45 17.56 -14.54 22.36
C ARG A 45 16.85 -13.21 22.64
N LEU A 46 15.79 -12.86 21.91
CA LEU A 46 15.06 -11.62 22.13
C LEU A 46 14.24 -11.72 23.43
N VAL A 47 14.55 -10.86 24.41
CA VAL A 47 13.87 -10.80 25.72
C VAL A 47 12.80 -9.73 25.74
N SER A 48 13.16 -8.51 25.31
CA SER A 48 12.21 -7.40 25.20
C SER A 48 12.63 -6.42 24.13
N LEU A 49 11.63 -5.73 23.58
CA LEU A 49 11.80 -4.65 22.61
C LEU A 49 10.77 -3.54 22.91
N TYR A 50 11.25 -2.37 23.28
CA TYR A 50 10.42 -1.21 23.55
C TYR A 50 10.81 -0.09 22.62
N ASP A 51 9.94 0.23 21.63
CA ASP A 51 10.14 1.28 20.65
C ASP A 51 9.62 2.61 21.17
N PHE A 52 10.42 3.65 21.06
CA PHE A 52 10.08 5.02 21.41
C PHE A 52 10.14 5.95 20.22
N GLU A 53 9.11 6.75 20.05
CA GLU A 53 9.09 7.92 19.19
C GLU A 53 9.55 9.14 20.02
N ASN A 54 10.55 9.89 19.56
CA ASN A 54 11.20 10.96 20.33
C ASN A 54 10.36 12.24 20.44
N ARG A 55 9.04 12.15 20.43
CA ARG A 55 8.12 13.31 20.46
C ARG A 55 8.32 14.19 21.69
N GLU A 56 8.53 13.59 22.83
CA GLU A 56 8.77 14.28 24.11
C GLU A 56 10.25 14.66 24.32
N LYS A 57 11.08 14.53 23.25
CA LYS A 57 12.50 14.85 23.26
C LYS A 57 13.26 14.21 24.42
N LEU A 58 13.10 12.91 24.59
CA LEU A 58 13.90 12.11 25.54
C LEU A 58 15.40 12.17 25.19
N PHE A 59 15.73 12.39 23.92
CA PHE A 59 17.06 12.70 23.42
C PHE A 59 17.01 13.98 22.58
N ASP A 60 18.13 14.72 22.53
CA ASP A 60 18.28 15.94 21.72
C ASP A 60 18.54 15.59 20.24
N ILE A 61 17.56 14.92 19.62
CA ILE A 61 17.50 14.54 18.22
C ILE A 61 16.12 14.93 17.65
N ASP A 62 15.93 14.78 16.36
CA ASP A 62 14.64 15.06 15.71
C ASP A 62 13.49 14.28 16.38
N SER A 63 12.35 14.95 16.59
CA SER A 63 11.18 14.39 17.28
C SER A 63 10.52 13.22 16.53
N THR A 64 10.81 13.07 15.26
CA THR A 64 10.31 11.98 14.42
C THR A 64 11.21 10.74 14.41
N ASN A 65 12.37 10.81 15.07
CA ASN A 65 13.27 9.67 15.17
C ASN A 65 12.74 8.65 16.17
N HIS A 66 12.91 7.38 15.80
CA HIS A 66 12.60 6.24 16.64
C HIS A 66 13.87 5.59 17.19
N PHE A 67 13.83 5.25 18.47
CA PHE A 67 14.85 4.43 19.12
C PHE A 67 14.20 3.34 19.97
N CYS A 68 14.92 2.27 20.24
CA CYS A 68 14.36 1.20 21.06
C CYS A 68 15.29 0.81 22.22
N LEU A 69 14.66 0.33 23.28
CA LEU A 69 15.32 -0.43 24.32
C LEU A 69 15.26 -1.91 23.94
N LEU A 70 16.38 -2.46 23.50
CA LEU A 70 16.51 -3.83 23.05
C LEU A 70 17.22 -4.64 24.14
N THR A 71 16.56 -5.70 24.66
CA THR A 71 17.18 -6.63 25.59
C THR A 71 17.42 -7.98 24.90
N ILE A 72 18.67 -8.41 24.87
CA ILE A 72 19.14 -9.66 24.28
C ILE A 72 19.64 -10.56 25.39
N GLY A 73 19.11 -11.80 25.46
CA GLY A 73 19.56 -12.83 26.41
C GLY A 73 20.49 -13.85 25.75
N LYS A 74 20.85 -14.85 26.52
CA LYS A 74 21.54 -16.04 26.01
C LYS A 74 20.57 -16.86 25.14
N GLU A 75 21.14 -17.64 24.24
CA GLU A 75 20.42 -18.62 23.41
C GLU A 75 19.64 -19.63 24.27
N GLN A 76 18.45 -20.02 23.80
CA GLN A 76 17.60 -21.01 24.46
C GLN A 76 16.97 -21.95 23.42
N ASP A 77 16.85 -23.22 23.79
CA ASP A 77 16.22 -24.25 22.96
C ASP A 77 14.68 -24.10 22.89
N THR A 78 14.10 -23.42 23.87
CA THR A 78 12.64 -23.22 23.96
C THR A 78 12.23 -21.83 23.53
N PRO A 79 11.08 -21.69 22.83
CA PRO A 79 10.54 -20.39 22.45
C PRO A 79 10.37 -19.47 23.66
N ARG A 80 10.83 -18.24 23.51
CA ARG A 80 10.72 -17.20 24.53
C ARG A 80 9.50 -16.32 24.27
N THR A 81 8.79 -15.98 25.35
CA THR A 81 7.82 -14.88 25.30
C THR A 81 8.57 -13.55 25.40
N VAL A 82 8.47 -12.74 24.35
CA VAL A 82 9.10 -11.43 24.23
C VAL A 82 8.18 -10.36 24.79
N LYS A 83 8.68 -9.48 25.67
CA LYS A 83 7.92 -8.30 26.09
C LYS A 83 8.07 -7.19 25.05
N GLY A 84 6.96 -6.79 24.41
CA GLY A 84 6.92 -5.75 23.38
C GLY A 84 6.13 -4.52 23.81
N GLY A 85 6.54 -3.36 23.31
CA GLY A 85 5.79 -2.11 23.42
C GLY A 85 6.29 -1.15 22.35
N PHE A 86 5.36 -0.51 21.60
CA PHE A 86 5.72 0.29 20.44
C PHE A 86 5.01 1.64 20.45
N PHE A 87 5.59 2.60 19.72
CA PHE A 87 5.11 3.98 19.67
C PHE A 87 5.00 4.63 21.06
N LEU A 88 5.90 4.25 21.96
CA LEU A 88 5.99 4.87 23.27
C LEU A 88 6.60 6.27 23.12
N THR A 89 6.16 7.24 23.92
CA THR A 89 6.71 8.60 23.87
C THR A 89 7.26 9.04 25.23
N ARG A 90 6.91 8.31 26.28
CA ARG A 90 7.27 8.62 27.67
C ARG A 90 7.69 7.36 28.42
N LEU A 91 8.55 7.49 29.40
CA LEU A 91 9.04 6.35 30.19
C LEU A 91 7.93 5.69 31.03
N ASP A 92 6.95 6.46 31.51
CA ASP A 92 5.81 5.93 32.27
C ASP A 92 4.89 5.02 31.43
N HIS A 93 4.95 5.11 30.08
CA HIS A 93 4.28 4.17 29.18
C HIS A 93 4.75 2.72 29.35
N LEU A 94 5.97 2.49 29.84
CA LEU A 94 6.45 1.14 30.18
C LEU A 94 5.67 0.45 31.31
N LEU A 95 4.95 1.23 32.11
CA LEU A 95 4.11 0.73 33.21
C LEU A 95 2.65 0.55 32.80
N ASP A 96 2.25 0.96 31.59
CA ASP A 96 0.88 0.81 31.10
C ASP A 96 0.65 -0.58 30.47
N PRO A 97 -0.14 -1.46 31.11
CA PRO A 97 -0.36 -2.82 30.61
C PRO A 97 -1.13 -2.88 29.28
N ARG A 98 -1.75 -1.78 28.84
CA ARG A 98 -2.39 -1.69 27.53
C ARG A 98 -1.37 -1.52 26.40
N ARG A 99 -0.18 -0.97 26.72
CA ARG A 99 0.91 -0.67 25.79
C ARG A 99 1.99 -1.74 25.75
N ILE A 100 2.17 -2.45 26.88
CA ILE A 100 3.17 -3.50 27.03
C ILE A 100 2.46 -4.85 27.02
N TYR A 101 2.84 -5.72 26.10
CA TYR A 101 2.19 -7.00 25.90
C TYR A 101 3.18 -8.08 25.45
N PRO A 102 2.84 -9.36 25.70
CA PRO A 102 3.66 -10.47 25.26
C PRO A 102 3.52 -10.71 23.76
N LEU A 103 4.63 -10.96 23.09
CA LEU A 103 4.72 -11.46 21.72
C LEU A 103 5.35 -12.85 21.75
N GLN A 104 4.84 -13.76 20.95
CA GLN A 104 5.43 -15.09 20.78
C GLN A 104 6.41 -15.06 19.59
N THR A 105 7.46 -15.87 19.64
CA THR A 105 8.40 -16.02 18.52
C THR A 105 7.65 -16.39 17.22
N SER A 106 6.60 -17.20 17.31
CA SER A 106 5.73 -17.55 16.17
C SER A 106 5.02 -16.36 15.54
N ASP A 107 4.79 -15.28 16.28
CA ASP A 107 4.13 -14.07 15.73
C ASP A 107 5.04 -13.35 14.75
N PHE A 108 6.36 -13.28 15.04
CA PHE A 108 7.34 -12.68 14.15
C PHE A 108 7.42 -13.45 12.82
N ILE A 109 7.46 -14.79 12.89
CA ILE A 109 7.53 -15.66 11.71
C ILE A 109 6.24 -15.56 10.87
N ARG A 110 5.07 -15.52 11.54
CA ARG A 110 3.77 -15.46 10.84
C ARG A 110 3.55 -14.14 10.15
N LEU A 111 3.88 -13.04 10.82
CA LEU A 111 3.60 -11.69 10.33
C LEU A 111 4.65 -11.19 9.33
N ASN A 112 5.90 -11.62 9.48
CA ASN A 112 7.02 -11.24 8.62
C ASN A 112 7.84 -12.47 8.19
N PRO A 113 7.26 -13.42 7.45
CA PRO A 113 7.93 -14.69 7.14
C PRO A 113 9.20 -14.52 6.31
N ASN A 114 9.28 -13.54 5.40
CA ASN A 114 10.46 -13.29 4.56
C ASN A 114 11.65 -12.72 5.34
N THR A 115 11.43 -12.10 6.49
CA THR A 115 12.46 -11.31 7.17
C THR A 115 12.55 -11.58 8.66
N LYS A 116 11.51 -12.11 9.27
CA LYS A 116 11.33 -12.26 10.72
C LYS A 116 11.56 -10.96 11.52
N THR A 117 11.48 -9.80 10.85
CA THR A 117 11.55 -8.48 11.51
C THR A 117 10.39 -8.27 12.46
N CYS A 118 10.52 -7.30 13.36
CA CYS A 118 9.51 -7.06 14.39
C CYS A 118 8.25 -6.40 13.80
N PRO A 119 7.07 -7.00 13.97
CA PRO A 119 5.82 -6.29 13.75
C PRO A 119 5.59 -5.26 14.86
N VAL A 120 5.06 -4.09 14.52
CA VAL A 120 4.87 -2.99 15.46
C VAL A 120 3.39 -2.74 15.70
N PHE A 121 2.92 -2.84 16.94
CA PHE A 121 1.52 -2.65 17.30
C PHE A 121 1.38 -1.65 18.44
N ARG A 122 0.40 -0.77 18.37
CA ARG A 122 0.15 0.23 19.42
C ARG A 122 -0.44 -0.41 20.70
N THR A 123 -1.23 -1.47 20.51
CA THR A 123 -1.91 -2.16 21.62
C THR A 123 -1.92 -3.67 21.42
N SER A 124 -2.17 -4.41 22.52
CA SER A 124 -2.35 -5.86 22.45
C SER A 124 -3.57 -6.25 21.59
N ARG A 125 -4.59 -5.38 21.48
CA ARG A 125 -5.75 -5.60 20.62
C ARG A 125 -5.38 -5.55 19.15
N ASP A 126 -4.54 -4.57 18.75
CA ASP A 126 -4.01 -4.49 17.38
C ASP A 126 -3.22 -5.74 17.02
N ALA A 127 -2.37 -6.24 17.93
CA ALA A 127 -1.62 -7.47 17.72
C ALA A 127 -2.55 -8.67 17.49
N LYS A 128 -3.57 -8.83 18.32
CA LYS A 128 -4.55 -9.94 18.20
C LYS A 128 -5.36 -9.86 16.92
N LEU A 129 -5.84 -8.66 16.57
CA LEU A 129 -6.65 -8.43 15.37
C LEU A 129 -5.82 -8.64 14.09
N THR A 130 -4.61 -8.10 14.05
CA THR A 130 -3.68 -8.35 12.93
C THR A 130 -3.36 -9.84 12.80
N ALA A 131 -3.08 -10.54 13.91
CA ALA A 131 -2.86 -11.97 13.89
C ALA A 131 -4.09 -12.77 13.42
N LYS A 132 -5.32 -12.30 13.70
CA LYS A 132 -6.57 -12.87 13.18
C LYS A 132 -6.64 -12.73 11.66
N ILE A 133 -6.35 -11.55 11.12
CA ILE A 133 -6.33 -11.28 9.68
C ILE A 133 -5.31 -12.20 8.98
N TYR A 134 -4.08 -12.32 9.52
CA TYR A 134 -3.05 -13.20 8.97
C TYR A 134 -3.36 -14.70 9.05
N ARG A 135 -4.20 -15.13 10.00
CA ARG A 135 -4.66 -16.54 10.04
C ARG A 135 -5.64 -16.89 8.93
N ASN A 136 -6.39 -15.89 8.46
CA ASN A 136 -7.42 -16.04 7.44
C ASN A 136 -6.92 -15.67 6.02
N SER A 137 -5.62 -15.43 5.87
CA SER A 137 -5.00 -14.98 4.62
C SER A 137 -3.58 -15.55 4.49
N THR A 138 -2.96 -15.33 3.36
CA THR A 138 -1.52 -15.58 3.14
C THR A 138 -0.79 -14.26 2.88
N ILE A 139 0.55 -14.27 2.77
CA ILE A 139 1.29 -13.09 2.33
C ILE A 139 1.29 -13.01 0.80
N LEU A 140 1.39 -11.78 0.27
CA LEU A 140 1.34 -11.53 -1.18
C LEU A 140 2.43 -12.28 -1.95
N TYR A 141 3.64 -12.36 -1.40
CA TYR A 141 4.75 -13.09 -2.00
C TYR A 141 5.70 -13.63 -0.92
N ASN A 142 5.84 -14.94 -0.85
CA ASN A 142 6.77 -15.60 0.07
C ASN A 142 8.09 -15.88 -0.65
N GLU A 143 9.13 -15.10 -0.36
CA GLU A 143 10.46 -15.23 -0.98
C GLU A 143 11.20 -16.51 -0.56
N ILE A 144 10.81 -17.12 0.57
CA ILE A 144 11.45 -18.34 1.10
C ILE A 144 10.88 -19.58 0.45
N THR A 145 9.54 -19.66 0.34
CA THR A 145 8.85 -20.83 -0.23
C THR A 145 8.60 -20.69 -1.73
N GLY A 146 8.67 -19.45 -2.27
CA GLY A 146 8.27 -19.13 -3.64
C GLY A 146 6.75 -19.04 -3.84
N GLU A 147 5.95 -19.12 -2.76
CA GLU A 147 4.49 -19.01 -2.84
C GLU A 147 4.08 -17.63 -3.32
N ASN A 148 3.27 -17.60 -4.39
CA ASN A 148 2.82 -16.40 -5.08
C ASN A 148 1.41 -16.62 -5.64
N PRO A 149 0.37 -16.57 -4.80
CA PRO A 149 -0.98 -17.00 -5.18
C PRO A 149 -1.63 -16.13 -6.26
N TRP A 150 -1.15 -14.91 -6.42
CA TRP A 150 -1.63 -13.96 -7.44
C TRP A 150 -0.67 -13.83 -8.63
N ASN A 151 0.32 -14.70 -8.75
CA ASN A 151 1.30 -14.67 -9.83
C ASN A 151 1.88 -13.25 -10.09
N VAL A 152 2.14 -12.49 -9.01
CA VAL A 152 2.61 -11.11 -9.14
C VAL A 152 4.11 -11.00 -9.33
N LYS A 153 4.53 -10.00 -10.12
CA LYS A 153 5.89 -9.49 -10.18
C LYS A 153 5.93 -8.03 -9.78
N PHE A 154 7.06 -7.59 -9.28
CA PHE A 154 7.25 -6.22 -8.82
C PHE A 154 8.23 -5.49 -9.73
N GLY A 155 7.93 -4.24 -10.06
CA GLY A 155 8.77 -3.43 -10.91
C GLY A 155 8.81 -1.95 -10.54
N SER A 156 9.95 -1.33 -10.87
CA SER A 156 10.12 0.12 -10.88
C SER A 156 10.61 0.50 -12.26
N MET A 157 9.99 1.49 -12.90
CA MET A 157 10.24 1.74 -14.31
C MET A 157 11.35 2.76 -14.53
N PHE A 158 11.21 3.98 -14.00
CA PHE A 158 12.20 5.05 -14.19
C PHE A 158 12.68 5.60 -12.85
N ASN A 159 14.00 5.70 -12.68
CA ASN A 159 14.59 6.34 -11.51
C ASN A 159 14.79 7.83 -11.78
N MET A 160 14.31 8.70 -10.89
CA MET A 160 14.37 10.15 -11.05
C MET A 160 15.80 10.70 -11.13
N SER A 161 16.80 9.97 -10.63
CA SER A 161 18.20 10.41 -10.66
C SER A 161 18.97 9.87 -11.87
N THR A 162 18.83 8.58 -12.18
CA THR A 162 19.62 7.92 -13.22
C THR A 162 19.02 8.02 -14.61
N ASP A 163 17.69 8.13 -14.71
CA ASP A 163 16.97 8.17 -15.98
C ASP A 163 16.49 9.58 -16.38
N SER A 164 16.88 10.62 -15.63
CA SER A 164 16.45 12.01 -15.86
C SER A 164 16.77 12.54 -17.27
N TYR A 165 17.75 11.97 -17.94
CA TYR A 165 18.12 12.32 -19.33
C TYR A 165 17.00 11.99 -20.35
N LEU A 166 16.08 11.08 -20.01
CA LEU A 166 14.91 10.72 -20.83
C LEU A 166 13.72 11.67 -20.59
N PHE A 167 13.73 12.42 -19.50
CA PHE A 167 12.57 13.22 -19.10
C PHE A 167 12.51 14.53 -19.84
N ARG A 168 11.32 14.91 -20.30
CA ARG A 168 11.05 16.20 -20.94
C ARG A 168 9.89 16.89 -20.25
N THR A 169 10.01 18.19 -20.04
CA THR A 169 8.92 19.03 -19.58
C THR A 169 8.04 19.48 -20.75
N TYR A 170 6.85 20.00 -20.43
CA TYR A 170 5.95 20.62 -21.40
C TYR A 170 6.69 21.66 -22.26
N ALA A 171 7.39 22.60 -21.60
CA ALA A 171 8.11 23.68 -22.28
C ALA A 171 9.21 23.16 -23.22
N GLN A 172 9.92 22.08 -22.82
CA GLN A 172 10.96 21.49 -23.67
C GLN A 172 10.39 20.85 -24.94
N LEU A 173 9.30 20.09 -24.82
CA LEU A 173 8.65 19.44 -25.98
C LEU A 173 8.02 20.48 -26.90
N THR A 174 7.35 21.49 -26.36
CA THR A 174 6.77 22.58 -27.15
C THR A 174 7.86 23.38 -27.88
N ALA A 175 8.98 23.68 -27.23
CA ALA A 175 10.10 24.36 -27.84
C ALA A 175 10.77 23.56 -29.00
N GLN A 176 10.65 22.22 -28.96
CA GLN A 176 11.09 21.31 -30.04
C GLN A 176 10.04 21.17 -31.17
N GLY A 177 8.92 21.89 -31.09
CA GLY A 177 7.85 21.83 -32.09
C GLY A 177 6.97 20.57 -31.99
N ALA A 178 7.00 19.86 -30.87
CA ALA A 178 6.14 18.71 -30.67
C ALA A 178 4.68 19.13 -30.53
N THR A 179 3.76 18.32 -31.08
CA THR A 179 2.31 18.55 -31.02
C THR A 179 1.72 17.74 -29.88
N LEU A 180 0.93 18.40 -29.02
CA LEU A 180 0.17 17.77 -27.94
C LEU A 180 -1.20 17.31 -28.43
N ASN A 181 -1.53 16.04 -28.12
CA ASN A 181 -2.88 15.49 -28.28
C ASN A 181 -3.28 14.81 -26.97
N GLY A 182 -4.33 15.31 -26.29
CA GLY A 182 -4.65 14.92 -24.93
C GLY A 182 -3.47 15.24 -23.99
N ASN A 183 -2.83 14.22 -23.44
CA ASN A 183 -1.60 14.33 -22.64
C ASN A 183 -0.37 13.68 -23.27
N THR A 184 -0.43 13.39 -24.57
CA THR A 184 0.63 12.73 -25.34
C THR A 184 1.23 13.70 -26.36
N PHE A 185 2.57 13.79 -26.40
CA PHE A 185 3.28 14.58 -27.39
C PHE A 185 3.80 13.72 -28.56
N THR A 186 3.73 14.28 -29.76
CA THR A 186 4.42 13.72 -30.94
C THR A 186 5.39 14.76 -31.48
N THR A 187 6.67 14.40 -31.59
CA THR A 187 7.71 15.28 -32.14
C THR A 187 7.58 15.39 -33.65
N VAL A 188 8.30 16.35 -34.25
CA VAL A 188 8.35 16.55 -35.71
C VAL A 188 8.88 15.29 -36.43
N ASP A 189 9.78 14.54 -35.80
CA ASP A 189 10.35 13.29 -36.32
C ASP A 189 9.48 12.06 -36.09
N GLY A 190 8.28 12.25 -35.46
CA GLY A 190 7.33 11.17 -35.20
C GLY A 190 7.58 10.39 -33.93
N GLU A 191 8.50 10.81 -33.06
CA GLU A 191 8.71 10.20 -31.75
C GLU A 191 7.56 10.56 -30.81
N THR A 192 7.03 9.56 -30.09
CA THR A 192 5.91 9.74 -29.14
C THR A 192 6.43 9.82 -27.72
N TYR A 193 6.00 10.85 -27.00
CA TYR A 193 6.24 11.05 -25.57
C TYR A 193 4.94 10.91 -24.79
N ILE A 194 4.92 10.03 -23.81
CA ILE A 194 3.77 9.75 -22.97
C ILE A 194 4.01 10.21 -21.51
N PRO A 195 2.96 10.42 -20.72
CA PRO A 195 3.07 10.84 -19.33
C PRO A 195 4.00 9.98 -18.48
N LEU A 196 4.81 10.63 -17.64
CA LEU A 196 5.51 10.00 -16.53
C LEU A 196 4.68 10.18 -15.25
N TYR A 197 3.96 9.13 -14.85
CA TYR A 197 3.16 9.14 -13.64
C TYR A 197 4.01 9.19 -12.38
N GLU A 198 3.56 10.00 -11.44
CA GLU A 198 4.15 10.17 -10.12
C GLU A 198 3.12 9.83 -9.04
N GLY A 199 3.55 9.40 -7.86
CA GLY A 199 2.63 9.01 -6.79
C GLY A 199 1.58 10.07 -6.42
N LYS A 200 1.88 11.38 -6.59
CA LYS A 200 0.91 12.46 -6.33
C LYS A 200 -0.26 12.49 -7.34
N MET A 201 -0.10 11.87 -8.50
CA MET A 201 -1.12 11.87 -9.56
C MET A 201 -2.21 10.82 -9.37
N ILE A 202 -2.05 9.88 -8.43
CA ILE A 202 -2.96 8.76 -8.20
C ILE A 202 -3.57 8.79 -6.79
N TRP A 203 -4.78 8.22 -6.66
CA TRP A 203 -5.44 7.90 -5.39
C TRP A 203 -6.17 6.56 -5.51
N HIS A 204 -6.83 6.10 -4.45
CA HIS A 204 -7.63 4.88 -4.50
C HIS A 204 -8.64 4.93 -5.64
N TYR A 205 -8.53 3.96 -6.56
CA TYR A 205 -9.40 3.84 -7.74
C TYR A 205 -9.45 5.09 -8.64
N ASN A 206 -8.45 5.97 -8.53
CA ASN A 206 -8.43 7.24 -9.26
C ASN A 206 -7.04 7.50 -9.83
N HIS A 207 -6.92 7.36 -11.15
CA HIS A 207 -5.70 7.65 -11.92
C HIS A 207 -5.61 9.13 -12.35
N HIS A 208 -6.66 9.92 -12.13
CA HIS A 208 -6.73 11.37 -12.38
C HIS A 208 -6.79 12.19 -11.08
N PHE A 209 -6.15 11.71 -10.00
CA PHE A 209 -6.22 12.39 -8.71
C PHE A 209 -5.50 13.73 -8.70
N GLY A 210 -4.42 13.90 -9.46
CA GLY A 210 -3.69 15.15 -9.51
C GLY A 210 -3.10 15.43 -10.88
N SER A 211 -3.05 16.73 -11.25
CA SER A 211 -2.53 17.24 -12.50
C SER A 211 -1.48 18.32 -12.24
N TRP A 212 -0.34 18.27 -12.93
CA TRP A 212 0.68 19.29 -12.84
C TRP A 212 0.39 20.46 -13.76
N PRO A 213 0.75 21.70 -13.38
CA PRO A 213 0.68 22.84 -14.31
C PRO A 213 1.68 22.63 -15.46
N THR A 214 1.31 23.11 -16.64
CA THR A 214 2.16 23.06 -17.85
C THR A 214 3.11 24.23 -17.95
N GLU A 215 2.87 25.31 -17.19
CA GLU A 215 3.61 26.57 -17.22
C GLU A 215 4.25 26.87 -15.85
N GLY A 216 5.31 27.65 -15.89
CA GLY A 216 6.00 28.14 -14.69
C GLY A 216 6.99 27.14 -14.08
N GLU A 217 7.41 27.42 -12.85
CA GLU A 217 8.28 26.51 -12.08
C GLU A 217 7.46 25.41 -11.42
N ARG A 218 8.09 24.26 -11.22
CA ARG A 218 7.43 23.12 -10.58
C ARG A 218 7.01 23.45 -9.15
N PRO A 219 5.69 23.44 -8.84
CA PRO A 219 5.25 23.72 -7.47
C PRO A 219 5.51 22.53 -6.54
N ASN A 220 5.47 22.78 -5.24
CA ASN A 220 5.59 21.73 -4.21
C ASN A 220 4.34 20.86 -4.11
N SER A 221 3.16 21.40 -4.47
CA SER A 221 1.87 20.68 -4.47
C SER A 221 1.34 20.50 -5.88
N ILE A 222 0.64 19.41 -6.10
CA ILE A 222 -0.06 19.13 -7.35
C ILE A 222 -1.46 19.77 -7.30
N ASN A 223 -1.99 20.15 -8.45
CA ASN A 223 -3.36 20.63 -8.58
C ASN A 223 -4.35 19.44 -8.56
N MET A 224 -5.45 19.62 -7.86
CA MET A 224 -6.53 18.63 -7.85
C MET A 224 -7.53 19.02 -8.95
N PRO A 225 -7.88 18.09 -9.88
CA PRO A 225 -8.96 18.34 -10.83
C PRO A 225 -10.27 18.61 -10.11
N SER A 226 -11.08 19.49 -10.67
CA SER A 226 -12.44 19.76 -10.20
C SER A 226 -13.38 18.57 -10.45
N GLU A 227 -14.52 18.55 -9.79
CA GLU A 227 -15.52 17.50 -10.01
C GLU A 227 -16.03 17.49 -11.46
N ASP A 228 -16.18 18.66 -12.08
CA ASP A 228 -16.59 18.79 -13.50
C ASP A 228 -15.51 18.22 -14.44
N GLU A 229 -14.22 18.47 -14.17
CA GLU A 229 -13.11 17.88 -14.94
C GLU A 229 -13.11 16.36 -14.80
N LEU A 230 -13.30 15.82 -13.59
CA LEU A 230 -13.38 14.39 -13.35
C LEU A 230 -14.63 13.73 -13.95
N ALA A 231 -15.75 14.47 -14.03
CA ALA A 231 -16.98 13.99 -14.64
C ALA A 231 -16.94 13.99 -16.18
N ASN A 232 -15.97 14.69 -16.78
CA ASN A 232 -15.76 14.67 -18.22
C ASN A 232 -14.87 13.48 -18.60
N PRO A 233 -15.38 12.45 -19.30
CA PRO A 233 -14.63 11.25 -19.65
C PRO A 233 -13.48 11.51 -20.64
N ASP A 234 -13.45 12.65 -21.31
CA ASP A 234 -12.38 13.06 -22.24
C ASP A 234 -11.34 13.96 -21.57
N SER A 235 -11.47 14.24 -20.27
CA SER A 235 -10.50 15.08 -19.56
C SER A 235 -9.14 14.39 -19.46
N CYS A 236 -8.06 15.18 -19.50
CA CYS A 236 -6.69 14.70 -19.38
C CYS A 236 -6.00 15.35 -18.20
N ILE A 237 -5.23 14.57 -17.44
CA ILE A 237 -4.30 15.13 -16.46
C ILE A 237 -2.92 15.30 -17.10
N MET A 238 -2.20 16.33 -16.65
CA MET A 238 -0.87 16.63 -17.14
C MET A 238 0.18 16.13 -16.15
N PRO A 239 1.21 15.39 -16.62
CA PRO A 239 2.37 15.07 -15.81
C PRO A 239 3.30 16.28 -15.74
N TRP A 240 4.29 16.27 -14.84
CA TRP A 240 5.38 17.23 -14.89
C TRP A 240 6.42 16.86 -15.97
N TYR A 241 6.62 15.55 -16.18
CA TYR A 241 7.52 15.03 -17.18
C TYR A 241 6.83 14.06 -18.13
N TRP A 242 7.32 14.05 -19.35
CA TRP A 242 7.02 13.05 -20.37
C TRP A 242 8.25 12.20 -20.65
N VAL A 243 8.05 10.97 -21.07
CA VAL A 243 9.10 10.00 -21.43
C VAL A 243 8.83 9.40 -22.80
N PRO A 244 9.87 9.00 -23.55
CA PRO A 244 9.68 8.33 -24.84
C PRO A 244 8.89 7.03 -24.68
N LEU A 245 7.86 6.82 -25.49
CA LEU A 245 7.10 5.57 -25.54
C LEU A 245 8.00 4.35 -25.80
N ALA A 246 9.03 4.52 -26.64
CA ALA A 246 10.01 3.47 -26.92
C ALA A 246 10.73 3.01 -25.62
N ALA A 247 11.13 3.98 -24.77
CA ALA A 247 11.77 3.66 -23.49
C ALA A 247 10.84 2.96 -22.51
N VAL A 248 9.53 3.26 -22.53
CA VAL A 248 8.52 2.53 -21.73
C VAL A 248 8.39 1.10 -22.23
N LYS A 249 8.26 0.89 -23.55
CA LYS A 249 8.17 -0.45 -24.16
C LYS A 249 9.38 -1.30 -23.83
N GLU A 250 10.58 -0.75 -23.91
CA GLU A 250 11.84 -1.43 -23.58
C GLU A 250 11.84 -1.95 -22.14
N ARG A 251 11.32 -1.17 -21.18
CA ARG A 251 11.26 -1.56 -19.74
C ARG A 251 10.19 -2.60 -19.42
N LEU A 252 9.28 -2.84 -20.34
CA LEU A 252 8.20 -3.83 -20.23
C LEU A 252 8.54 -5.16 -20.89
N VAL A 253 9.77 -5.31 -21.39
CA VAL A 253 10.27 -6.55 -21.97
C VAL A 253 11.60 -6.91 -21.31
N LYS A 254 11.79 -8.20 -21.03
CA LYS A 254 13.07 -8.75 -20.55
C LYS A 254 13.57 -9.77 -21.55
N TYR A 255 14.88 -9.71 -21.80
CA TYR A 255 15.57 -10.61 -22.72
C TYR A 255 16.54 -11.50 -21.94
N ASP A 256 16.74 -12.73 -22.42
CA ASP A 256 17.85 -13.57 -21.98
C ASP A 256 19.19 -13.13 -22.60
N LYS A 257 20.25 -13.88 -22.30
CA LYS A 257 21.59 -13.60 -22.82
C LYS A 257 21.70 -13.79 -24.34
N ASP A 258 20.80 -14.54 -24.92
CA ASP A 258 20.75 -14.89 -26.34
C ASP A 258 19.82 -13.94 -27.13
N GLY A 259 19.20 -12.97 -26.43
CA GLY A 259 18.30 -11.99 -27.04
C GLY A 259 16.85 -12.45 -27.21
N ASN A 260 16.47 -13.59 -26.64
CA ASN A 260 15.08 -14.05 -26.67
C ASN A 260 14.26 -13.34 -25.58
N VAL A 261 12.99 -13.03 -25.89
CA VAL A 261 12.05 -12.46 -24.92
C VAL A 261 11.71 -13.54 -23.89
N VAL A 262 12.07 -13.29 -22.62
CA VAL A 262 11.73 -14.17 -21.48
C VAL A 262 10.58 -13.64 -20.63
N TRP A 263 10.25 -12.39 -20.78
CA TRP A 263 9.10 -11.77 -20.14
C TRP A 263 8.67 -10.51 -20.89
N GLU A 264 7.37 -10.29 -21.00
CA GLU A 264 6.78 -9.10 -21.60
C GLU A 264 5.44 -8.77 -20.92
N TRP A 265 5.23 -7.50 -20.55
CA TRP A 265 3.94 -7.02 -20.10
C TRP A 265 3.08 -6.63 -21.31
N LYS A 266 2.09 -7.44 -21.62
CA LYS A 266 1.25 -7.30 -22.83
C LYS A 266 0.00 -6.45 -22.61
N HIS A 267 -0.45 -6.30 -21.36
CA HIS A 267 -1.66 -5.58 -21.02
C HIS A 267 -1.55 -4.08 -21.28
N ASN A 268 -2.70 -3.41 -21.46
CA ASN A 268 -2.80 -1.97 -21.68
C ASN A 268 -3.02 -1.18 -20.37
N TRP A 269 -2.90 -1.82 -19.24
CA TRP A 269 -3.06 -1.26 -17.90
C TRP A 269 -1.91 -1.66 -16.99
N MET A 270 -1.82 -1.00 -15.84
CA MET A 270 -0.89 -1.33 -14.78
C MET A 270 -1.55 -1.16 -13.43
N LEU A 271 -1.19 -2.00 -12.46
CA LEU A 271 -1.54 -1.80 -11.05
C LEU A 271 -0.34 -1.18 -10.35
N CYS A 272 -0.53 -0.02 -9.76
CA CYS A 272 0.55 0.71 -9.08
C CYS A 272 0.12 1.21 -7.69
N PHE A 273 1.11 1.60 -6.90
CA PHE A 273 0.88 2.19 -5.58
C PHE A 273 1.88 3.32 -5.29
N ARG A 274 1.57 4.16 -4.28
CA ARG A 274 2.49 5.21 -3.84
C ARG A 274 3.58 4.63 -2.94
N ASP A 275 4.87 4.91 -3.28
CA ASP A 275 6.00 4.63 -2.36
C ASP A 275 5.97 5.57 -1.15
N ILE A 276 5.82 6.89 -1.37
CA ILE A 276 5.87 7.86 -0.27
C ILE A 276 4.55 7.84 0.50
N SER A 277 4.60 7.26 1.69
CA SER A 277 3.46 7.14 2.58
C SER A 277 3.87 7.05 4.04
N LYS A 278 2.97 7.44 4.95
CA LYS A 278 3.16 7.35 6.40
C LYS A 278 1.91 6.76 7.04
N SER A 279 2.10 6.03 8.14
CA SER A 279 0.98 5.51 8.96
C SER A 279 0.11 6.61 9.57
N THR A 280 0.56 7.88 9.55
CA THR A 280 -0.18 9.05 10.04
C THR A 280 -0.93 9.81 8.95
N ASN A 281 -0.87 9.37 7.69
CA ASN A 281 -1.66 9.95 6.61
C ASN A 281 -3.13 9.49 6.69
N GLU A 282 -4.01 10.11 5.91
CA GLU A 282 -5.40 9.69 5.76
C GLU A 282 -5.51 8.22 5.35
N ARG A 283 -4.75 7.81 4.34
CA ARG A 283 -4.56 6.42 3.92
C ARG A 283 -3.06 6.12 3.83
N THR A 284 -2.67 4.91 4.23
CA THR A 284 -1.24 4.50 4.24
C THR A 284 -0.84 3.82 2.95
N ILE A 285 -1.59 2.82 2.50
CA ILE A 285 -1.41 2.30 1.15
C ILE A 285 -2.39 2.98 0.21
N ILE A 286 -1.91 3.44 -0.93
CA ILE A 286 -2.72 4.07 -1.97
C ILE A 286 -2.37 3.36 -3.26
N ALA A 287 -3.31 2.58 -3.77
CA ALA A 287 -3.15 1.79 -4.99
C ALA A 287 -4.30 2.06 -5.96
N THR A 288 -4.02 1.91 -7.25
CA THR A 288 -5.03 2.01 -8.32
C THR A 288 -4.55 1.34 -9.60
N ILE A 289 -5.50 0.99 -10.44
CA ILE A 289 -5.23 0.65 -11.84
C ILE A 289 -5.08 1.96 -12.62
N VAL A 290 -4.14 1.98 -13.55
CA VAL A 290 -3.80 3.13 -14.39
C VAL A 290 -3.56 2.65 -15.82
N PRO A 291 -3.68 3.51 -16.85
CA PRO A 291 -3.33 3.15 -18.22
C PRO A 291 -1.83 2.83 -18.33
N LYS A 292 -1.44 2.11 -19.39
CA LYS A 292 -0.05 1.77 -19.69
C LYS A 292 0.76 3.01 -20.04
N GLN A 293 1.47 3.55 -19.07
CA GLN A 293 2.21 4.80 -19.13
C GLN A 293 3.65 4.64 -18.58
N GLY A 294 4.40 5.74 -18.52
CA GLY A 294 5.66 5.79 -17.77
C GLY A 294 5.40 5.97 -16.27
N PHE A 295 6.23 5.36 -15.43
CA PHE A 295 6.13 5.47 -13.96
C PHE A 295 7.48 5.78 -13.35
N ASN A 296 7.54 6.75 -12.47
CA ASN A 296 8.75 6.99 -11.71
C ASN A 296 8.92 5.98 -10.56
N ASN A 297 10.11 5.93 -9.96
CA ASN A 297 10.41 5.01 -8.87
C ASN A 297 9.64 5.29 -7.55
N LYS A 298 8.83 6.33 -7.51
CA LYS A 298 7.91 6.63 -6.39
C LYS A 298 6.48 6.17 -6.65
N THR A 299 6.29 5.49 -7.78
CA THR A 299 5.04 4.84 -8.19
C THR A 299 5.38 3.41 -8.62
N PRO A 300 5.73 2.53 -7.65
CA PRO A 300 6.06 1.13 -7.93
C PRO A 300 4.88 0.39 -8.55
N ILE A 301 5.19 -0.64 -9.37
CA ILE A 301 4.22 -1.41 -10.15
C ILE A 301 4.15 -2.83 -9.61
N ILE A 302 2.94 -3.36 -9.56
CA ILE A 302 2.62 -4.77 -9.36
C ILE A 302 2.11 -5.29 -10.71
N PHE A 303 2.87 -6.14 -11.36
CA PHE A 303 2.45 -6.87 -12.56
C PHE A 303 1.72 -8.14 -12.11
N GLU A 304 0.42 -8.14 -12.21
CA GLU A 304 -0.41 -9.31 -11.96
C GLU A 304 -0.56 -10.06 -13.30
N GLU A 305 -0.05 -11.30 -13.37
CA GLU A 305 0.14 -12.02 -14.64
C GLU A 305 -0.95 -13.07 -14.93
N SER A 306 -1.95 -13.22 -14.05
CA SER A 306 -3.05 -14.19 -14.26
C SER A 306 -4.15 -13.63 -15.16
N GLY A 307 -4.40 -12.30 -15.13
CA GLY A 307 -5.35 -11.64 -16.02
C GLY A 307 -5.96 -10.37 -15.44
N VAL A 308 -6.79 -9.70 -16.23
CA VAL A 308 -7.34 -8.39 -15.83
C VAL A 308 -8.39 -8.54 -14.72
N LEU A 309 -9.12 -9.65 -14.65
CA LEU A 309 -10.06 -9.92 -13.55
C LEU A 309 -9.32 -10.00 -12.21
N ASP A 310 -8.24 -10.76 -12.15
CA ASP A 310 -7.42 -10.92 -10.96
C ASP A 310 -6.73 -9.61 -10.57
N GLY A 311 -6.19 -8.85 -11.55
CA GLY A 311 -5.64 -7.52 -11.32
C GLY A 311 -6.69 -6.54 -10.77
N THR A 312 -7.93 -6.65 -11.20
CA THR A 312 -9.05 -5.84 -10.71
C THR A 312 -9.41 -6.18 -9.26
N ILE A 313 -9.45 -7.47 -8.90
CA ILE A 313 -9.68 -7.92 -7.52
C ILE A 313 -8.51 -7.48 -6.62
N MET A 314 -7.27 -7.62 -7.09
CA MET A 314 -6.07 -7.18 -6.37
C MET A 314 -6.10 -5.67 -6.06
N CYS A 315 -6.54 -4.84 -7.01
CA CYS A 315 -6.76 -3.41 -6.77
C CYS A 315 -7.74 -3.18 -5.62
N GLY A 316 -8.83 -3.95 -5.56
CA GLY A 316 -9.80 -3.92 -4.47
C GLY A 316 -9.19 -4.30 -3.12
N ILE A 317 -8.41 -5.40 -3.06
CA ILE A 317 -7.73 -5.84 -1.84
C ILE A 317 -6.82 -4.74 -1.32
N LEU A 318 -5.91 -4.22 -2.16
CA LEU A 318 -4.92 -3.21 -1.79
C LEU A 318 -5.56 -1.88 -1.34
N SER A 319 -6.74 -1.58 -1.84
CA SER A 319 -7.45 -0.33 -1.55
C SER A 319 -8.40 -0.43 -0.35
N SER A 320 -8.64 -1.63 0.18
CA SER A 320 -9.57 -1.85 1.31
C SER A 320 -9.05 -1.26 2.62
N ILE A 321 -9.98 -0.85 3.49
CA ILE A 321 -9.65 -0.28 4.80
C ILE A 321 -9.01 -1.32 5.74
N VAL A 322 -9.36 -2.59 5.59
CA VAL A 322 -8.77 -3.70 6.36
C VAL A 322 -7.30 -3.88 6.00
N PHE A 323 -6.99 -3.83 4.71
CA PHE A 323 -5.62 -3.92 4.23
C PHE A 323 -4.78 -2.71 4.68
N ASP A 324 -5.34 -1.51 4.61
CA ASP A 324 -4.69 -0.29 5.11
C ASP A 324 -4.48 -0.33 6.63
N TYR A 325 -5.44 -0.88 7.40
CA TYR A 325 -5.26 -1.08 8.84
C TYR A 325 -4.01 -1.92 9.15
N VAL A 326 -3.83 -3.05 8.47
CA VAL A 326 -2.64 -3.91 8.66
C VAL A 326 -1.38 -3.20 8.17
N THR A 327 -1.45 -2.51 7.05
CA THR A 327 -0.33 -1.72 6.52
C THR A 327 0.17 -0.71 7.54
N ARG A 328 -0.73 0.00 8.24
CA ARG A 328 -0.40 0.96 9.31
C ARG A 328 0.33 0.34 10.48
N GLN A 329 0.09 -0.93 10.76
CA GLN A 329 0.78 -1.65 11.83
C GLN A 329 2.20 -2.10 11.44
N LYS A 330 2.54 -2.10 10.16
CA LYS A 330 3.83 -2.61 9.66
C LYS A 330 4.78 -1.52 9.16
N VAL A 331 4.24 -0.41 8.67
CA VAL A 331 5.05 0.66 8.08
C VAL A 331 5.48 1.65 9.14
N GLY A 332 6.70 1.49 9.62
CA GLY A 332 7.32 2.41 10.58
C GLY A 332 8.05 3.60 9.94
N GLY A 333 8.20 3.63 8.61
CA GLY A 333 8.95 4.63 7.85
C GLY A 333 8.08 5.55 6.99
N LYS A 334 8.75 6.20 6.02
CA LYS A 334 8.13 7.14 5.06
C LYS A 334 7.95 6.52 3.66
N SER A 335 8.36 5.27 3.46
CA SER A 335 8.36 4.59 2.16
C SER A 335 7.69 3.23 2.24
N MET A 336 6.76 3.00 1.32
CA MET A 336 6.07 1.73 1.08
C MET A 336 6.87 0.94 0.03
N ILE A 337 7.96 0.32 0.46
CA ILE A 337 8.83 -0.46 -0.43
C ILE A 337 8.32 -1.90 -0.59
N PHE A 338 8.76 -2.58 -1.65
CA PHE A 338 8.37 -3.96 -1.96
C PHE A 338 8.56 -4.95 -0.82
N PHE A 339 9.57 -4.73 0.00
CA PHE A 339 9.85 -5.51 1.21
C PHE A 339 8.62 -5.59 2.16
N TYR A 340 7.89 -4.48 2.37
CA TYR A 340 6.66 -4.50 3.14
C TYR A 340 5.51 -5.13 2.36
N VAL A 341 5.34 -4.70 1.10
CA VAL A 341 4.19 -5.08 0.26
C VAL A 341 4.12 -6.59 0.05
N LYS A 342 5.26 -7.24 -0.18
CA LYS A 342 5.34 -8.72 -0.31
C LYS A 342 4.80 -9.48 0.90
N GLN A 343 4.91 -8.90 2.09
CA GLN A 343 4.54 -9.53 3.36
C GLN A 343 3.18 -9.06 3.90
N PHE A 344 2.41 -8.30 3.12
CA PHE A 344 1.05 -7.95 3.53
C PHE A 344 0.08 -9.12 3.31
N PRO A 345 -0.93 -9.25 4.19
CA PRO A 345 -1.87 -10.34 4.13
C PRO A 345 -2.86 -10.13 2.98
N VAL A 346 -2.90 -11.05 2.05
CA VAL A 346 -3.87 -11.08 0.96
C VAL A 346 -4.70 -12.35 1.03
N LEU A 347 -5.97 -12.25 0.65
CA LEU A 347 -6.79 -13.40 0.38
C LEU A 347 -6.31 -14.03 -0.94
N THR A 348 -6.21 -15.34 -1.03
CA THR A 348 -5.92 -15.99 -2.32
C THR A 348 -7.15 -15.99 -3.22
N PRO A 349 -6.99 -16.15 -4.55
CA PRO A 349 -8.14 -16.28 -5.46
C PRO A 349 -9.14 -17.34 -5.01
N GLU A 350 -8.67 -18.48 -4.50
CA GLU A 350 -9.49 -19.60 -4.03
C GLU A 350 -10.23 -19.30 -2.71
N GLN A 351 -9.71 -18.40 -1.90
CA GLN A 351 -10.35 -17.96 -0.65
C GLN A 351 -11.52 -17.01 -0.89
N ILE A 352 -11.60 -16.40 -2.07
CA ILE A 352 -12.69 -15.49 -2.44
C ILE A 352 -13.73 -16.25 -3.24
N PRO A 353 -14.94 -16.52 -2.72
CA PRO A 353 -16.00 -17.20 -3.50
C PRO A 353 -16.30 -16.47 -4.82
N SER A 354 -16.54 -17.19 -5.91
CA SER A 354 -16.72 -16.60 -7.25
C SER A 354 -17.81 -15.52 -7.30
N ALA A 355 -18.92 -15.71 -6.55
CA ALA A 355 -19.95 -14.69 -6.43
C ALA A 355 -19.42 -13.40 -5.78
N MET A 356 -18.51 -13.51 -4.82
CA MET A 356 -17.90 -12.34 -4.17
C MET A 356 -16.84 -11.69 -5.05
N GLN A 357 -16.04 -12.49 -5.80
CA GLN A 357 -15.11 -11.97 -6.81
C GLN A 357 -15.85 -11.06 -7.78
N TRP A 358 -17.01 -11.52 -8.28
CA TRP A 358 -17.83 -10.73 -9.19
C TRP A 358 -18.38 -9.45 -8.54
N GLN A 359 -18.80 -9.50 -7.27
CA GLN A 359 -19.23 -8.31 -6.53
C GLN A 359 -18.09 -7.29 -6.37
N ILE A 360 -16.85 -7.75 -6.21
CA ILE A 360 -15.66 -6.89 -6.15
C ILE A 360 -15.40 -6.27 -7.53
N VAL A 361 -15.33 -7.11 -8.58
CA VAL A 361 -15.02 -6.66 -9.95
C VAL A 361 -15.99 -5.56 -10.41
N LYS A 362 -17.30 -5.74 -10.21
CA LYS A 362 -18.30 -4.73 -10.60
C LYS A 362 -18.04 -3.36 -9.98
N ARG A 363 -17.71 -3.33 -8.70
CA ARG A 363 -17.48 -2.08 -7.97
C ARG A 363 -16.17 -1.42 -8.35
N VAL A 364 -15.11 -2.22 -8.50
CA VAL A 364 -13.83 -1.70 -8.94
C VAL A 364 -13.92 -1.20 -10.38
N ALA A 365 -14.67 -1.88 -11.25
CA ALA A 365 -14.91 -1.43 -12.62
C ALA A 365 -15.59 -0.06 -12.66
N GLU A 366 -16.69 0.12 -11.93
CA GLU A 366 -17.38 1.41 -11.86
C GLU A 366 -16.49 2.52 -11.25
N LEU A 367 -15.61 2.17 -10.30
CA LEU A 367 -14.70 3.11 -9.67
C LEU A 367 -13.52 3.50 -10.55
N CYS A 368 -12.97 2.60 -11.37
CA CYS A 368 -11.75 2.83 -12.14
C CYS A 368 -12.03 3.32 -13.56
N TYR A 369 -13.15 2.92 -14.18
CA TYR A 369 -13.47 3.28 -15.54
C TYR A 369 -14.40 4.51 -15.61
N PHE A 370 -13.86 5.68 -15.35
CA PHE A 370 -14.57 6.98 -15.44
C PHE A 370 -13.98 7.90 -16.51
N ASN A 371 -12.98 7.43 -17.27
CA ASN A 371 -12.27 8.20 -18.29
C ASN A 371 -11.79 7.27 -19.41
N HIS A 372 -11.74 7.79 -20.64
CA HIS A 372 -11.30 7.05 -21.83
C HIS A 372 -9.83 6.64 -21.82
N ASP A 373 -8.99 7.21 -20.97
CA ASP A 373 -7.62 6.72 -20.76
C ASP A 373 -7.58 5.22 -20.37
N MET A 374 -8.68 4.71 -19.78
CA MET A 374 -8.83 3.33 -19.34
C MET A 374 -9.54 2.41 -20.33
N ASP A 375 -9.82 2.84 -21.55
CA ASP A 375 -10.51 2.02 -22.58
C ASP A 375 -9.78 0.70 -22.85
N GLY A 376 -8.43 0.72 -22.85
CA GLY A 376 -7.63 -0.49 -23.03
C GLY A 376 -7.85 -1.52 -21.92
N TRP A 377 -7.91 -1.08 -20.66
CA TRP A 377 -8.23 -1.94 -19.53
C TRP A 377 -9.68 -2.42 -19.56
N ALA A 378 -10.62 -1.54 -19.89
CA ALA A 378 -12.03 -1.86 -19.97
C ALA A 378 -12.31 -2.92 -21.05
N SER A 379 -11.65 -2.82 -22.21
CA SER A 379 -11.75 -3.83 -23.28
C SER A 379 -11.21 -5.17 -22.85
N GLU A 380 -10.03 -5.22 -22.21
CA GLU A 380 -9.47 -6.47 -21.71
C GLU A 380 -10.38 -7.10 -20.64
N LEU A 381 -10.94 -6.31 -19.73
CA LEU A 381 -11.89 -6.78 -18.73
C LEU A 381 -13.16 -7.35 -19.37
N TRP A 382 -13.69 -6.68 -20.39
CA TRP A 382 -14.84 -7.16 -21.17
C TRP A 382 -14.55 -8.50 -21.85
N ASP A 383 -13.36 -8.66 -22.42
CA ASP A 383 -12.98 -9.88 -23.15
C ASP A 383 -12.86 -11.11 -22.24
N GLU A 384 -12.41 -10.93 -20.97
CA GLU A 384 -12.34 -12.03 -19.99
C GLU A 384 -13.69 -12.38 -19.36
N MET A 385 -14.72 -11.53 -19.48
CA MET A 385 -16.04 -11.74 -18.87
C MET A 385 -16.89 -12.75 -19.67
N ASN A 386 -17.66 -13.56 -18.95
CA ASN A 386 -18.69 -14.41 -19.55
C ASN A 386 -19.95 -13.59 -19.95
N GLU A 387 -20.92 -14.23 -20.62
CA GLU A 387 -22.14 -13.55 -21.13
C GLU A 387 -23.00 -12.94 -20.02
N GLU A 388 -23.15 -13.60 -18.86
CA GLU A 388 -23.93 -13.10 -17.73
C GLU A 388 -23.27 -11.85 -17.14
N GLN A 389 -21.95 -11.88 -16.98
CA GLN A 389 -21.16 -10.76 -16.49
C GLN A 389 -21.21 -9.57 -17.44
N ARG A 390 -21.11 -9.82 -18.76
CA ARG A 390 -21.22 -8.79 -19.80
C ARG A 390 -22.60 -8.11 -19.77
N ALA A 391 -23.65 -8.87 -19.52
CA ALA A 391 -25.01 -8.31 -19.42
C ALA A 391 -25.17 -7.33 -18.23
N GLU A 392 -24.38 -7.52 -17.15
CA GLU A 392 -24.41 -6.62 -16.00
C GLU A 392 -23.57 -5.35 -16.17
N LEU A 393 -22.56 -5.36 -17.04
CA LEU A 393 -21.62 -4.23 -17.25
C LEU A 393 -21.49 -3.85 -18.74
N PRO A 394 -22.59 -3.57 -19.45
CA PRO A 394 -22.56 -3.28 -20.89
C PRO A 394 -21.72 -2.04 -21.26
N GLN A 395 -21.48 -1.12 -20.31
CA GLN A 395 -20.65 0.06 -20.50
C GLN A 395 -19.22 -0.27 -20.91
N LEU A 396 -18.66 -1.38 -20.40
CA LEU A 396 -17.31 -1.81 -20.76
C LEU A 396 -17.20 -2.18 -22.25
N GLY A 397 -18.14 -2.97 -22.77
CA GLY A 397 -18.19 -3.32 -24.20
C GLY A 397 -18.55 -2.17 -25.11
N ALA A 398 -19.33 -1.23 -24.63
CA ALA A 398 -19.68 -0.01 -25.37
C ALA A 398 -18.62 1.08 -25.28
N GLN A 399 -17.55 0.86 -24.49
CA GLN A 399 -16.53 1.87 -24.16
C GLN A 399 -17.14 3.19 -23.68
N GLN A 400 -18.06 3.09 -22.72
CA GLN A 400 -18.76 4.22 -22.11
C GLN A 400 -18.36 4.34 -20.63
N PRO A 401 -17.36 5.19 -20.30
CA PRO A 401 -16.96 5.40 -18.90
C PRO A 401 -18.13 5.81 -18.00
N TRP A 402 -18.11 5.37 -16.74
CA TRP A 402 -19.07 5.86 -15.75
C TRP A 402 -18.79 7.33 -15.41
N ILE A 403 -19.84 8.12 -15.22
CA ILE A 403 -19.69 9.49 -14.76
C ILE A 403 -19.08 9.49 -13.35
N TYR A 404 -17.99 10.23 -13.17
CA TYR A 404 -17.37 10.41 -11.86
C TYR A 404 -18.35 11.11 -10.91
N ASN A 405 -18.82 10.43 -9.88
CA ASN A 405 -19.73 10.96 -8.88
C ASN A 405 -19.18 10.65 -7.48
N PRO A 406 -18.74 11.66 -6.68
CA PRO A 406 -18.13 11.47 -5.38
C PRO A 406 -19.01 10.70 -4.37
N GLU A 407 -20.34 10.95 -4.39
CA GLU A 407 -21.30 10.28 -3.51
C GLU A 407 -21.42 8.79 -3.83
N ARG A 408 -21.58 8.45 -5.11
CA ARG A 408 -21.65 7.08 -5.58
C ARG A 408 -20.35 6.34 -5.32
N ARG A 409 -19.22 6.98 -5.55
CA ARG A 409 -17.88 6.41 -5.30
C ARG A 409 -17.67 6.09 -3.83
N ALA A 410 -18.08 6.96 -2.92
CA ALA A 410 -17.98 6.71 -1.48
C ALA A 410 -18.81 5.49 -1.04
N ILE A 411 -20.01 5.31 -1.64
CA ILE A 411 -20.85 4.12 -1.38
C ILE A 411 -20.17 2.85 -1.88
N LEU A 412 -19.63 2.85 -3.10
CA LEU A 412 -18.96 1.69 -3.69
C LEU A 412 -17.70 1.29 -2.91
N GLN A 413 -16.89 2.27 -2.47
CA GLN A 413 -15.72 2.03 -1.63
C GLN A 413 -16.13 1.43 -0.28
N ALA A 414 -17.17 1.96 0.35
CA ALA A 414 -17.68 1.44 1.61
C ALA A 414 -18.24 0.01 1.47
N GLU A 415 -18.91 -0.29 0.37
CA GLU A 415 -19.37 -1.65 0.06
C GLU A 415 -18.20 -2.61 -0.13
N LEU A 416 -17.11 -2.21 -0.83
CA LEU A 416 -15.87 -2.99 -0.93
C LEU A 416 -15.21 -3.20 0.43
N ASP A 417 -15.14 -2.17 1.27
CA ASP A 417 -14.58 -2.27 2.62
C ASP A 417 -15.34 -3.27 3.48
N ALA A 418 -16.68 -3.28 3.40
CA ALA A 418 -17.53 -4.25 4.09
C ALA A 418 -17.32 -5.68 3.55
N ILE A 419 -17.24 -5.86 2.23
CA ILE A 419 -16.97 -7.15 1.59
C ILE A 419 -15.62 -7.71 2.06
N PHE A 420 -14.55 -6.91 1.99
CA PHE A 420 -13.24 -7.37 2.42
C PHE A 420 -13.17 -7.63 3.93
N ALA A 421 -13.82 -6.81 4.77
CA ALA A 421 -13.90 -7.08 6.19
C ALA A 421 -14.54 -8.45 6.48
N HIS A 422 -15.61 -8.80 5.77
CA HIS A 422 -16.25 -10.12 5.87
C HIS A 422 -15.32 -11.24 5.38
N LEU A 423 -14.68 -11.08 4.23
CA LEU A 423 -13.77 -12.07 3.67
C LEU A 423 -12.55 -12.33 4.56
N TYR A 424 -12.02 -11.32 5.26
CA TYR A 424 -10.97 -11.49 6.26
C TYR A 424 -11.49 -12.11 7.59
N GLY A 425 -12.76 -12.46 7.69
CA GLY A 425 -13.36 -13.12 8.86
C GLY A 425 -13.51 -12.19 10.06
N LEU A 426 -13.68 -10.89 9.83
CA LEU A 426 -13.95 -9.92 10.89
C LEU A 426 -15.40 -10.00 11.35
N ASN A 427 -15.64 -9.68 12.61
CA ASN A 427 -16.97 -9.43 13.13
C ASN A 427 -17.26 -7.91 13.24
N THR A 428 -18.47 -7.56 13.60
CA THR A 428 -18.89 -6.15 13.71
C THR A 428 -18.04 -5.35 14.69
N GLU A 429 -17.62 -5.95 15.81
CA GLU A 429 -16.77 -5.28 16.80
C GLU A 429 -15.35 -5.02 16.26
N ASP A 430 -14.77 -5.99 15.53
CA ASP A 430 -13.48 -5.83 14.87
C ASP A 430 -13.52 -4.70 13.83
N LEU A 431 -14.58 -4.68 13.00
CA LEU A 431 -14.76 -3.65 11.98
C LEU A 431 -14.93 -2.25 12.60
N ARG A 432 -15.75 -2.13 13.64
CA ARG A 432 -15.90 -0.87 14.39
C ARG A 432 -14.58 -0.41 14.99
N TYR A 433 -13.78 -1.34 15.53
CA TYR A 433 -12.47 -1.03 16.09
C TYR A 433 -11.47 -0.57 15.00
N ILE A 434 -11.48 -1.19 13.83
CA ILE A 434 -10.64 -0.74 12.70
C ILE A 434 -11.00 0.68 12.29
N LEU A 435 -12.28 0.95 12.11
CA LEU A 435 -12.78 2.25 11.65
C LEU A 435 -12.57 3.35 12.70
N ASP A 436 -12.92 3.06 13.93
CA ASP A 436 -12.89 4.03 15.03
C ASP A 436 -12.66 3.33 16.38
N PRO A 437 -11.40 3.18 16.83
CA PRO A 437 -11.08 2.49 18.07
C PRO A 437 -11.82 3.06 19.30
N GLU A 438 -12.07 4.38 19.35
CA GLU A 438 -12.80 5.02 20.46
C GLU A 438 -14.24 4.52 20.59
N ASP A 439 -14.86 4.12 19.48
CA ASP A 439 -16.21 3.56 19.45
C ASP A 439 -16.34 2.23 20.24
N VAL A 440 -15.22 1.52 20.39
CA VAL A 440 -15.17 0.22 21.08
C VAL A 440 -14.46 0.31 22.43
N CYS A 441 -13.39 1.08 22.52
CA CYS A 441 -12.57 1.18 23.74
C CYS A 441 -12.95 2.36 24.63
N GLY A 442 -13.81 3.28 24.16
CA GLY A 442 -14.18 4.51 24.85
C GLY A 442 -13.15 5.62 24.73
N LYS A 443 -13.46 6.78 25.30
CA LYS A 443 -12.59 7.97 25.29
C LYS A 443 -11.23 7.67 25.89
N GLY A 444 -10.17 8.17 25.22
CA GLY A 444 -8.78 7.96 25.64
C GLY A 444 -8.22 6.61 25.18
N CYS A 445 -8.80 6.01 24.16
CA CYS A 445 -8.20 4.88 23.46
C CYS A 445 -6.79 5.25 22.97
N ILE A 446 -5.84 4.33 23.14
CA ILE A 446 -4.44 4.57 22.77
C ILE A 446 -4.25 4.64 21.25
N ASN A 447 -5.11 3.91 20.52
CA ASN A 447 -5.04 3.81 19.06
C ASN A 447 -6.05 4.74 18.39
N GLU A 448 -5.58 5.47 17.38
CA GLU A 448 -6.37 6.35 16.53
C GLU A 448 -6.07 6.02 15.06
N THR A 449 -6.45 4.84 14.60
CA THR A 449 -6.00 4.25 13.33
C THR A 449 -6.22 5.18 12.13
N PHE A 450 -7.44 5.70 11.96
CA PHE A 450 -7.80 6.56 10.82
C PHE A 450 -8.16 7.99 11.27
N ARG A 451 -7.45 8.52 12.27
CA ARG A 451 -7.73 9.85 12.82
C ARG A 451 -7.80 10.95 11.75
N VAL A 452 -6.84 10.99 10.84
CA VAL A 452 -6.79 12.05 9.81
C VAL A 452 -7.99 11.96 8.87
N LEU A 453 -8.38 10.75 8.45
CA LEU A 453 -9.59 10.52 7.67
C LEU A 453 -10.84 10.99 8.45
N LYS A 454 -10.98 10.54 9.69
CA LYS A 454 -12.09 10.92 10.60
C LYS A 454 -12.17 12.43 10.76
N ASP A 455 -11.05 13.10 11.07
CA ASP A 455 -11.00 14.55 11.30
C ASP A 455 -11.34 15.36 10.02
N ASN A 456 -10.86 14.90 8.86
CA ASN A 456 -11.13 15.52 7.58
C ASN A 456 -12.63 15.41 7.22
N GLU A 457 -13.20 14.21 7.36
CA GLU A 457 -14.61 13.98 7.06
C GLU A 457 -15.55 14.73 8.01
N ILE A 458 -15.26 14.75 9.32
CA ILE A 458 -16.03 15.54 10.28
C ILE A 458 -16.00 17.03 9.90
N ARG A 459 -14.84 17.55 9.45
CA ARG A 459 -14.73 18.96 9.01
C ARG A 459 -15.52 19.22 7.74
N GLN A 460 -15.52 18.28 6.80
CA GLN A 460 -16.15 18.45 5.48
C GLN A 460 -17.64 18.15 5.50
N TYR A 461 -18.07 17.10 6.21
CA TYR A 461 -19.43 16.56 6.17
C TYR A 461 -20.18 16.69 7.51
N GLY A 462 -19.51 17.11 8.59
CA GLY A 462 -20.11 17.14 9.95
C GLY A 462 -20.18 15.77 10.60
N GLU A 463 -19.71 14.71 9.96
CA GLU A 463 -19.72 13.32 10.46
C GLU A 463 -18.51 12.52 9.97
N TYR A 464 -18.20 11.39 10.62
CA TYR A 464 -17.26 10.39 10.08
C TYR A 464 -18.00 9.51 9.06
N ARG A 465 -18.11 10.01 7.83
CA ARG A 465 -18.91 9.46 6.74
C ARG A 465 -18.50 8.05 6.34
N THR A 466 -17.20 7.78 6.17
CA THR A 466 -16.68 6.45 5.84
C THR A 466 -17.16 5.42 6.85
N LYS A 467 -17.05 5.70 8.16
CA LYS A 467 -17.52 4.78 9.20
C LYS A 467 -19.01 4.46 9.05
N ARG A 468 -19.85 5.48 8.85
CA ARG A 468 -21.30 5.28 8.67
C ARG A 468 -21.59 4.42 7.46
N LEU A 469 -21.05 4.77 6.28
CA LEU A 469 -21.30 4.06 5.03
C LEU A 469 -20.82 2.60 5.08
N VAL A 470 -19.64 2.32 5.65
CA VAL A 470 -19.12 0.95 5.77
C VAL A 470 -20.01 0.11 6.69
N LEU A 471 -20.47 0.66 7.82
CA LEU A 471 -21.38 -0.07 8.72
C LEU A 471 -22.78 -0.25 8.12
N GLU A 472 -23.28 0.69 7.35
CA GLU A 472 -24.51 0.55 6.57
C GLU A 472 -24.39 -0.57 5.52
N ALA A 473 -23.28 -0.62 4.78
CA ALA A 473 -23.01 -1.69 3.81
C ALA A 473 -22.87 -3.06 4.51
N TRP A 474 -22.18 -3.12 5.65
CA TRP A 474 -22.04 -4.32 6.47
C TRP A 474 -23.38 -4.88 6.88
N ASN A 475 -24.28 -4.03 7.39
CA ASN A 475 -25.64 -4.41 7.77
C ASN A 475 -26.49 -4.85 6.57
N LYS A 476 -26.40 -4.10 5.46
CA LYS A 476 -27.12 -4.38 4.20
C LYS A 476 -26.78 -5.76 3.64
N PHE A 477 -25.52 -6.18 3.73
CA PHE A 477 -25.07 -7.48 3.25
C PHE A 477 -25.32 -8.62 4.25
N GLY A 478 -25.83 -8.33 5.45
CA GLY A 478 -26.15 -9.34 6.45
C GLY A 478 -24.93 -9.95 7.14
N TYR A 479 -23.80 -9.25 7.21
CA TYR A 479 -22.56 -9.73 7.82
C TYR A 479 -22.52 -9.62 9.35
N ASN A 480 -23.67 -9.45 9.99
CA ASN A 480 -23.82 -9.20 11.45
C ASN A 480 -23.60 -10.42 12.36
N ASN A 481 -23.11 -11.53 11.85
CA ASN A 481 -22.95 -12.78 12.61
C ASN A 481 -21.67 -12.81 13.46
#